data_4a634a9ede46672b6e3fa02053ea7553
#
_entry.id   4a634a9ede46672b6e3fa02053ea7553
#
_cell.length_a   1.000
_cell.length_b   1.000
_cell.length_c   1.000
_cell.angle_alpha   90.00
_cell.angle_beta   90.00
_cell.angle_gamma   90.00
#
_symmetry.space_group_name_H-M   'P 1'
#
loop_
_entity.id
_entity.type
_entity.pdbx_description
1 polymer ?
#
loop_
_entity_poly.entity_id
_entity_poly.type
_entity_poly.pdbx_seq_one_letter_code
_entity_poly.pdbx_strand_id
1 'polypeptide(L)'
;TKQFPGNKALDSVAFTVDKGEIHALLGENGAGKSTLLNILHGIYPDYDGNVEIDGRKVGFKNANDAIEFGIAKVHQEVNLVTELTVGQNIALGYEVTRGFFVDYDAMYKKTDVILERLGCKFRSRDRVTSLSTGEMQMILIAKALFHNAKIVCLR
;
A
#
# COMPACT_ATOMS: atom_id res chain seq x y z
N THR A 1 -16.89 14.10 -5.87
CA THR A 1 -16.54 15.49 -5.52
C THR A 1 -15.93 15.54 -4.12
N LYS A 2 -14.92 16.38 -3.91
CA LYS A 2 -14.38 16.68 -2.57
C LYS A 2 -14.11 18.17 -2.44
N GLN A 3 -14.72 18.77 -1.43
CA GLN A 3 -14.55 20.19 -1.13
C GLN A 3 -13.86 20.36 0.23
N PHE A 4 -12.89 21.27 0.28
CA PHE A 4 -12.29 21.78 1.50
C PHE A 4 -12.72 23.25 1.71
N PRO A 5 -12.58 23.81 2.92
CA PRO A 5 -12.88 25.22 3.12
C PRO A 5 -12.11 26.11 2.11
N GLY A 6 -12.86 26.81 1.26
CA GLY A 6 -12.29 27.71 0.25
C GLY A 6 -11.74 27.06 -1.02
N ASN A 7 -11.75 25.71 -1.14
CA ASN A 7 -11.22 25.04 -2.34
C ASN A 7 -11.98 23.74 -2.66
N LYS A 8 -12.39 23.58 -3.91
CA LYS A 8 -12.91 22.32 -4.45
C LYS A 8 -11.75 21.52 -5.05
N ALA A 9 -11.25 20.53 -4.31
CA ALA A 9 -10.10 19.73 -4.72
C ALA A 9 -10.43 18.65 -5.76
N LEU A 10 -11.69 18.16 -5.78
CA LEU A 10 -12.19 17.24 -6.81
C LEU A 10 -13.59 17.70 -7.23
N ASP A 11 -13.79 17.90 -8.51
CA ASP A 11 -15.10 18.26 -9.07
C ASP A 11 -15.56 17.21 -10.06
N SER A 12 -16.58 16.42 -9.65
CA SER A 12 -17.25 15.41 -10.47
C SER A 12 -16.30 14.47 -11.24
N VAL A 13 -15.18 14.10 -10.57
CA VAL A 13 -14.19 13.19 -11.15
C VAL A 13 -14.74 11.77 -11.12
N ALA A 14 -14.68 11.08 -12.26
CA ALA A 14 -15.00 9.66 -12.38
C ALA A 14 -13.95 8.97 -13.25
N PHE A 15 -13.55 7.75 -12.88
CA PHE A 15 -12.70 6.87 -13.68
C PHE A 15 -12.92 5.43 -13.24
N THR A 16 -12.55 4.50 -14.11
CA THR A 16 -12.56 3.06 -13.84
C THR A 16 -11.17 2.50 -14.02
N VAL A 17 -10.87 1.45 -13.28
CA VAL A 17 -9.63 0.68 -13.39
C VAL A 17 -10.01 -0.80 -13.43
N ASP A 18 -9.55 -1.50 -14.45
CA ASP A 18 -9.83 -2.92 -14.60
C ASP A 18 -8.90 -3.78 -13.75
N LYS A 19 -9.37 -4.98 -13.43
CA LYS A 19 -8.56 -5.93 -12.65
C LYS A 19 -7.29 -6.32 -13.42
N GLY A 20 -6.14 -6.13 -12.76
CA GLY A 20 -4.83 -6.41 -13.35
C GLY A 20 -4.29 -5.26 -14.21
N GLU A 21 -5.00 -4.13 -14.29
CA GLU A 21 -4.56 -2.94 -14.99
C GLU A 21 -3.52 -2.17 -14.16
N ILE A 22 -2.55 -1.57 -14.87
CA ILE A 22 -1.66 -0.53 -14.34
C ILE A 22 -2.17 0.81 -14.83
N HIS A 23 -2.78 1.57 -13.93
CA HIS A 23 -3.40 2.86 -14.24
C HIS A 23 -2.55 4.02 -13.74
N ALA A 24 -2.15 4.93 -14.63
CA ALA A 24 -1.36 6.11 -14.28
C ALA A 24 -2.25 7.34 -14.09
N LEU A 25 -2.19 7.97 -12.91
CA LEU A 25 -2.82 9.25 -12.63
C LEU A 25 -1.86 10.39 -12.95
N LEU A 26 -2.09 11.06 -14.07
CA LEU A 26 -1.29 12.20 -14.52
C LEU A 26 -2.01 13.53 -14.26
N GLY A 27 -1.24 14.58 -14.05
CA GLY A 27 -1.75 15.92 -13.82
C GLY A 27 -0.76 16.80 -13.06
N GLU A 28 -0.97 18.11 -13.09
CA GLU A 28 -0.16 19.11 -12.42
C GLU A 28 -0.20 18.99 -10.89
N ASN A 29 0.70 19.67 -10.21
CA ASN A 29 0.64 19.80 -8.75
C ASN A 29 -0.64 20.55 -8.37
N GLY A 30 -1.40 20.02 -7.40
CA GLY A 30 -2.69 20.58 -7.03
C GLY A 30 -3.89 20.03 -7.81
N ALA A 31 -3.70 19.21 -8.87
CA ALA A 31 -4.80 18.64 -9.67
C ALA A 31 -5.70 17.61 -8.94
N GLY A 32 -5.55 17.44 -7.62
CA GLY A 32 -6.42 16.56 -6.83
C GLY A 32 -5.99 15.09 -6.76
N LYS A 33 -4.89 14.67 -7.41
CA LYS A 33 -4.41 13.28 -7.41
C LYS A 33 -4.27 12.68 -6.00
N SER A 34 -3.59 13.41 -5.12
CA SER A 34 -3.40 12.99 -3.73
C SER A 34 -4.72 12.94 -2.95
N THR A 35 -5.64 13.87 -3.23
CA THR A 35 -6.97 13.90 -2.62
C THR A 35 -7.77 12.67 -3.01
N LEU A 36 -7.74 12.30 -4.29
CA LEU A 36 -8.40 11.12 -4.81
C LEU A 36 -7.86 9.83 -4.15
N LEU A 37 -6.54 9.68 -4.11
CA LEU A 37 -5.92 8.53 -3.42
C LEU A 37 -6.22 8.53 -1.92
N ASN A 38 -6.27 9.68 -1.26
CA ASN A 38 -6.60 9.76 0.16
C ASN A 38 -8.06 9.40 0.46
N ILE A 39 -9.00 9.65 -0.47
CA ILE A 39 -10.37 9.13 -0.38
C ILE A 39 -10.36 7.61 -0.45
N LEU A 40 -9.67 7.04 -1.45
CA LEU A 40 -9.54 5.59 -1.62
C LEU A 40 -8.91 4.90 -0.39
N HIS A 41 -7.98 5.59 0.27
CA HIS A 41 -7.32 5.09 1.49
C HIS A 41 -8.08 5.41 2.80
N GLY A 42 -9.31 5.93 2.73
CA GLY A 42 -10.11 6.25 3.91
C GLY A 42 -9.58 7.39 4.78
N ILE A 43 -8.62 8.19 4.26
CA ILE A 43 -8.09 9.37 4.97
C ILE A 43 -9.11 10.51 4.92
N TYR A 44 -9.86 10.60 3.82
CA TYR A 44 -10.96 11.55 3.66
C TYR A 44 -12.28 10.79 3.48
N PRO A 45 -12.96 10.39 4.56
CA PRO A 45 -14.22 9.64 4.49
C PRO A 45 -15.40 10.51 4.03
N ASP A 46 -15.29 11.82 4.18
CA ASP A 46 -16.31 12.81 3.82
C ASP A 46 -16.08 13.30 2.38
N TYR A 47 -16.87 12.77 1.43
CA TYR A 47 -16.88 13.15 0.03
C TYR A 47 -18.22 12.82 -0.62
N ASP A 48 -18.57 13.51 -1.72
CA ASP A 48 -19.77 13.23 -2.50
C ASP A 48 -19.43 12.29 -3.65
N GLY A 49 -20.18 11.21 -3.77
CA GLY A 49 -20.01 10.20 -4.81
C GLY A 49 -19.87 8.80 -4.23
N ASN A 50 -19.41 7.88 -5.07
CA ASN A 50 -19.25 6.46 -4.70
C ASN A 50 -17.87 5.96 -5.10
N VAL A 51 -17.31 5.07 -4.28
CA VAL A 51 -16.23 4.17 -4.67
C VAL A 51 -16.83 2.78 -4.80
N GLU A 52 -16.54 2.11 -5.92
CA GLU A 52 -16.98 0.74 -6.18
C GLU A 52 -15.77 -0.15 -6.44
N ILE A 53 -15.71 -1.31 -5.79
CA ILE A 53 -14.66 -2.30 -5.97
C ILE A 53 -15.32 -3.66 -6.16
N ASP A 54 -14.95 -4.35 -7.23
CA ASP A 54 -15.57 -5.62 -7.64
C ASP A 54 -17.13 -5.53 -7.72
N GLY A 55 -17.66 -4.39 -8.24
CA GLY A 55 -19.10 -4.13 -8.39
C GLY A 55 -19.84 -3.86 -7.08
N ARG A 56 -19.13 -3.68 -5.97
CA ARG A 56 -19.73 -3.36 -4.66
C ARG A 56 -19.34 -1.95 -4.24
N LYS A 57 -20.33 -1.19 -3.79
CA LYS A 57 -20.04 0.11 -3.16
C LYS A 57 -19.30 -0.10 -1.85
N VAL A 58 -18.19 0.60 -1.70
CA VAL A 58 -17.38 0.61 -0.49
C VAL A 58 -17.25 2.01 0.07
N GLY A 59 -17.12 2.12 1.38
CA GLY A 59 -16.84 3.37 2.06
C GLY A 59 -15.97 3.08 3.28
N PHE A 60 -14.84 3.75 3.36
CA PHE A 60 -13.88 3.56 4.46
C PHE A 60 -14.02 4.72 5.45
N LYS A 61 -14.21 4.40 6.73
CA LYS A 61 -14.32 5.39 7.79
C LYS A 61 -12.95 5.93 8.23
N ASN A 62 -11.91 5.15 8.01
CA ASN A 62 -10.54 5.47 8.37
C ASN A 62 -9.56 4.63 7.50
N ALA A 63 -8.27 4.90 7.65
CA ALA A 63 -7.23 4.23 6.87
C ALA A 63 -7.13 2.72 7.18
N ASN A 64 -7.43 2.29 8.40
CA ASN A 64 -7.37 0.88 8.77
C ASN A 64 -8.44 0.07 8.01
N ASP A 65 -9.65 0.60 7.85
CA ASP A 65 -10.71 -0.06 7.09
C ASP A 65 -10.27 -0.32 5.63
N ALA A 66 -9.56 0.65 5.02
CA ALA A 66 -9.05 0.50 3.65
C ALA A 66 -7.93 -0.55 3.57
N ILE A 67 -7.02 -0.57 4.55
CA ILE A 67 -5.93 -1.55 4.64
C ILE A 67 -6.50 -2.96 4.82
N GLU A 68 -7.46 -3.16 5.73
CA GLU A 68 -8.12 -4.45 5.97
C GLU A 68 -8.88 -4.93 4.74
N PHE A 69 -9.45 -4.02 3.96
CA PHE A 69 -10.09 -4.34 2.69
C PHE A 69 -9.08 -4.81 1.62
N GLY A 70 -7.82 -4.43 1.76
CA GLY A 70 -6.73 -4.78 0.85
C GLY A 70 -6.28 -3.64 -0.06
N ILE A 71 -6.40 -2.38 0.38
CA ILE A 71 -5.85 -1.23 -0.33
C ILE A 71 -4.54 -0.83 0.34
N ALA A 72 -3.43 -0.92 -0.39
CA ALA A 72 -2.11 -0.55 0.10
C ALA A 72 -1.61 0.72 -0.58
N LYS A 73 -1.02 1.60 0.22
CA LYS A 73 -0.33 2.80 -0.23
C LYS A 73 1.17 2.63 -0.03
N VAL A 74 1.91 2.69 -1.12
CA VAL A 74 3.37 2.73 -1.08
C VAL A 74 3.80 4.19 -1.16
N HIS A 75 4.42 4.67 -0.07
CA HIS A 75 4.92 6.04 0.02
C HIS A 75 6.23 6.19 -0.75
N GLN A 76 6.49 7.39 -1.24
CA GLN A 76 7.75 7.73 -1.91
C GLN A 76 8.93 7.72 -0.93
N GLU A 77 8.69 8.08 0.33
CA GLU A 77 9.69 8.03 1.39
C GLU A 77 9.85 6.61 1.90
N VAL A 78 11.09 6.15 1.92
CA VAL A 78 11.45 4.81 2.39
C VAL A 78 11.65 4.84 3.90
N ASN A 79 10.58 4.56 4.64
CA ASN A 79 10.61 4.47 6.10
C ASN A 79 10.75 3.01 6.52
N LEU A 80 11.99 2.51 6.55
CA LEU A 80 12.34 1.17 7.03
C LEU A 80 13.07 1.26 8.37
N VAL A 81 12.83 0.28 9.23
CA VAL A 81 13.54 0.14 10.51
C VAL A 81 14.89 -0.52 10.25
N THR A 82 15.97 0.22 10.39
CA THR A 82 17.33 -0.19 10.00
C THR A 82 17.87 -1.36 10.82
N GLU A 83 17.40 -1.51 12.06
CA GLU A 83 17.79 -2.59 12.99
C GLU A 83 17.14 -3.93 12.64
N LEU A 84 16.04 -3.89 11.88
CA LEU A 84 15.31 -5.07 11.47
C LEU A 84 15.82 -5.63 10.12
N THR A 85 15.61 -6.92 9.92
CA THR A 85 15.85 -7.57 8.64
C THR A 85 14.78 -7.15 7.60
N VAL A 86 15.03 -7.45 6.33
CA VAL A 86 14.07 -7.27 5.23
C VAL A 86 12.72 -7.93 5.57
N GLY A 87 12.74 -9.19 5.98
CA GLY A 87 11.52 -9.94 6.30
C GLY A 87 10.74 -9.36 7.47
N GLN A 88 11.44 -8.88 8.50
CA GLN A 88 10.83 -8.22 9.64
C GLN A 88 10.19 -6.89 9.24
N ASN A 89 10.84 -6.09 8.38
CA ASN A 89 10.26 -4.85 7.85
C ASN A 89 9.00 -5.11 7.02
N ILE A 90 9.01 -6.17 6.19
CA ILE A 90 7.86 -6.55 5.37
C ILE A 90 6.68 -7.01 6.22
N ALA A 91 6.95 -7.82 7.25
CA ALA A 91 5.90 -8.39 8.10
C ALA A 91 5.46 -7.45 9.23
N LEU A 92 6.13 -6.33 9.45
CA LEU A 92 5.90 -5.43 10.58
C LEU A 92 4.42 -5.01 10.69
N GLY A 93 3.81 -5.35 11.84
CA GLY A 93 2.40 -5.13 12.13
C GLY A 93 1.45 -6.25 11.63
N TYR A 94 1.98 -7.25 10.94
CA TYR A 94 1.24 -8.42 10.42
C TYR A 94 2.09 -9.68 10.50
N GLU A 95 2.81 -9.83 11.59
CA GLU A 95 3.71 -10.93 11.84
C GLU A 95 2.96 -12.27 11.77
N VAL A 96 3.60 -13.27 11.18
CA VAL A 96 3.08 -14.65 11.21
C VAL A 96 3.24 -15.17 12.64
N THR A 97 2.15 -15.61 13.26
CA THR A 97 2.17 -16.07 14.65
C THR A 97 1.83 -17.54 14.76
N ARG A 98 2.43 -18.20 15.76
CA ARG A 98 2.08 -19.53 16.21
C ARG A 98 1.70 -19.48 17.67
N GLY A 99 0.40 -19.42 17.95
CA GLY A 99 -0.12 -19.10 19.27
C GLY A 99 0.23 -17.66 19.68
N PHE A 100 0.91 -17.50 20.81
CA PHE A 100 1.31 -16.18 21.33
C PHE A 100 2.69 -15.70 20.82
N PHE A 101 3.40 -16.50 20.04
CA PHE A 101 4.75 -16.19 19.59
C PHE A 101 4.80 -15.95 18.08
N VAL A 102 5.74 -15.09 17.66
CA VAL A 102 6.03 -14.88 16.23
C VAL A 102 6.74 -16.11 15.67
N ASP A 103 6.20 -16.66 14.59
CA ASP A 103 6.83 -17.73 13.82
C ASP A 103 7.76 -17.11 12.77
N TYR A 104 9.00 -16.86 13.18
CA TYR A 104 10.00 -16.24 12.31
C TYR A 104 10.30 -17.08 11.05
N ASP A 105 10.32 -18.40 11.16
CA ASP A 105 10.64 -19.25 10.01
C ASP A 105 9.53 -19.23 8.96
N ALA A 106 8.27 -19.30 9.40
CA ALA A 106 7.12 -19.14 8.51
C ALA A 106 7.08 -17.74 7.89
N MET A 107 7.37 -16.70 8.66
CA MET A 107 7.45 -15.31 8.20
C MET A 107 8.53 -15.13 7.13
N TYR A 108 9.75 -15.60 7.38
CA TYR A 108 10.85 -15.50 6.43
C TYR A 108 10.56 -16.30 5.15
N LYS A 109 10.04 -17.50 5.28
CA LYS A 109 9.64 -18.32 4.12
C LYS A 109 8.59 -17.64 3.25
N LYS A 110 7.53 -17.08 3.87
CA LYS A 110 6.50 -16.32 3.16
C LYS A 110 7.08 -15.10 2.44
N THR A 111 7.99 -14.40 3.12
CA THR A 111 8.66 -13.22 2.56
C THR A 111 9.55 -13.58 1.38
N ASP A 112 10.35 -14.64 1.48
CA ASP A 112 11.24 -15.06 0.39
C ASP A 112 10.47 -15.43 -0.88
N VAL A 113 9.31 -16.08 -0.75
CA VAL A 113 8.41 -16.37 -1.90
C VAL A 113 7.97 -15.08 -2.60
N ILE A 114 7.65 -14.03 -1.85
CA ILE A 114 7.24 -12.74 -2.43
C ILE A 114 8.43 -12.05 -3.10
N LEU A 115 9.61 -12.02 -2.45
CA LEU A 115 10.82 -11.43 -3.00
C LEU A 115 11.28 -12.12 -4.28
N GLU A 116 11.20 -13.45 -4.34
CA GLU A 116 11.50 -14.22 -5.54
C GLU A 116 10.53 -13.89 -6.69
N ARG A 117 9.23 -13.81 -6.40
CA ARG A 117 8.20 -13.40 -7.38
C ARG A 117 8.45 -12.00 -7.93
N LEU A 118 8.99 -11.10 -7.12
CA LEU A 118 9.37 -9.73 -7.51
C LEU A 118 10.73 -9.66 -8.21
N GLY A 119 11.46 -10.77 -8.34
CA GLY A 119 12.79 -10.82 -8.96
C GLY A 119 13.88 -10.16 -8.13
N CYS A 120 13.68 -10.04 -6.81
CA CYS A 120 14.67 -9.45 -5.92
C CYS A 120 15.89 -10.39 -5.75
N LYS A 121 17.08 -9.80 -5.68
CA LYS A 121 18.34 -10.55 -5.48
C LYS A 121 18.65 -10.74 -3.99
N PHE A 122 18.13 -9.88 -3.13
CA PHE A 122 18.29 -9.96 -1.69
C PHE A 122 17.24 -10.90 -1.05
N ARG A 123 17.49 -11.33 0.17
CA ARG A 123 16.68 -12.31 0.91
C ARG A 123 16.06 -11.70 2.17
N SER A 124 15.06 -12.38 2.70
CA SER A 124 14.31 -11.93 3.88
C SER A 124 15.17 -11.76 5.15
N ARG A 125 16.29 -12.48 5.25
CA ARG A 125 17.21 -12.39 6.41
C ARG A 125 18.29 -11.31 6.25
N ASP A 126 18.38 -10.67 5.09
CA ASP A 126 19.37 -9.60 4.86
C ASP A 126 19.02 -8.35 5.67
N ARG A 127 20.05 -7.55 5.95
CA ARG A 127 19.90 -6.24 6.59
C ARG A 127 19.51 -5.19 5.58
N VAL A 128 18.53 -4.33 5.92
CA VAL A 128 18.10 -3.24 5.02
C VAL A 128 19.22 -2.22 4.76
N THR A 129 20.17 -2.09 5.67
CA THR A 129 21.33 -1.18 5.54
C THR A 129 22.30 -1.56 4.44
N SER A 130 22.27 -2.80 3.95
CA SER A 130 23.11 -3.26 2.82
C SER A 130 22.47 -3.04 1.45
N LEU A 131 21.25 -2.53 1.40
CA LEU A 131 20.46 -2.39 0.19
C LEU A 131 20.54 -0.98 -0.41
N SER A 132 20.46 -0.91 -1.71
CA SER A 132 20.29 0.34 -2.45
C SER A 132 18.88 0.92 -2.25
N THR A 133 18.69 2.21 -2.54
CA THR A 133 17.38 2.89 -2.44
C THR A 133 16.31 2.19 -3.29
N GLY A 134 16.67 1.73 -4.50
CA GLY A 134 15.74 0.99 -5.36
C GLY A 134 15.31 -0.35 -4.76
N GLU A 135 16.25 -1.09 -4.15
CA GLU A 135 15.94 -2.34 -3.44
C GLU A 135 15.08 -2.10 -2.21
N MET A 136 15.31 -0.99 -1.48
CA MET A 136 14.47 -0.60 -0.36
C MET A 136 13.03 -0.27 -0.80
N GLN A 137 12.83 0.34 -1.98
CA GLN A 137 11.50 0.54 -2.55
C GLN A 137 10.80 -0.79 -2.87
N MET A 138 11.54 -1.80 -3.33
CA MET A 138 11.00 -3.14 -3.54
C MET A 138 10.49 -3.78 -2.25
N ILE A 139 11.10 -3.49 -1.09
CA ILE A 139 10.61 -3.93 0.22
C ILE A 139 9.21 -3.36 0.50
N LEU A 140 8.96 -2.08 0.18
CA LEU A 140 7.63 -1.47 0.38
C LEU A 140 6.56 -2.12 -0.50
N ILE A 141 6.91 -2.49 -1.74
CA ILE A 141 6.01 -3.24 -2.62
C ILE A 141 5.78 -4.65 -2.07
N ALA A 142 6.85 -5.34 -1.64
CA ALA A 142 6.76 -6.66 -1.02
C ALA A 142 5.89 -6.64 0.24
N LYS A 143 5.97 -5.57 1.04
CA LYS A 143 5.12 -5.36 2.22
C LYS A 143 3.63 -5.30 1.83
N ALA A 144 3.28 -4.54 0.79
CA ALA A 144 1.91 -4.48 0.29
C ALA A 144 1.38 -5.86 -0.14
N LEU A 145 2.21 -6.65 -0.85
CA LEU A 145 1.85 -8.01 -1.26
C LEU A 145 1.76 -8.99 -0.08
N PHE A 146 2.63 -8.85 0.92
CA PHE A 146 2.59 -9.66 2.13
C PHE A 146 1.28 -9.52 2.89
N HIS A 147 0.70 -8.32 2.87
CA HIS A 147 -0.60 -7.97 3.46
C HIS A 147 -1.79 -8.30 2.54
N ASN A 148 -1.58 -9.06 1.47
CA ASN A 148 -2.61 -9.46 0.50
C ASN A 148 -3.35 -8.27 -0.14
N ALA A 149 -2.62 -7.20 -0.44
CA ALA A 149 -3.20 -6.04 -1.10
C ALA A 149 -3.83 -6.42 -2.44
N LYS A 150 -5.07 -5.99 -2.67
CA LYS A 150 -5.80 -6.12 -3.93
C LYS A 150 -5.52 -4.94 -4.85
N ILE A 151 -5.34 -3.78 -4.26
CA ILE A 151 -5.05 -2.52 -4.95
C ILE A 151 -3.79 -1.93 -4.33
N VAL A 152 -2.79 -1.64 -5.15
CA VAL A 152 -1.54 -1.01 -4.72
C VAL A 152 -1.42 0.35 -5.38
N CYS A 153 -1.39 1.41 -4.57
CA CYS A 153 -1.19 2.77 -5.04
C CYS A 153 0.27 3.18 -4.80
N LEU A 154 0.99 3.46 -5.89
CA LEU A 154 2.38 3.93 -5.86
C LEU A 154 2.40 5.46 -6.00
N ARG A 155 3.27 6.12 -5.25
CA ARG A 155 3.46 7.57 -5.35
C ARG A 155 4.94 7.93 -5.43
#